data_536cdcca837d3f58e1b61d7392cbca33
#
_entry.id   536cdcca837d3f58e1b61d7392cbca33
#
_cell.length_a   1.000
_cell.length_b   1.000
_cell.length_c   1.000
_cell.angle_alpha   90.00
_cell.angle_beta   90.00
_cell.angle_gamma   90.00
#
_symmetry.space_group_name_H-M   'P 1'
#
loop_
_entity.id
_entity.type
_entity.pdbx_description
1 polymer ?
#
loop_
_entity_poly.entity_id
_entity_poly.type
_entity_poly.pdbx_seq_one_letter_code
_entity_poly.pdbx_strand_id
1 'polypeptide(L)'
;MSFTDMPGKRQQGFILAATLWLIAFITVAGAYLAQWAGDARQQIASQQQGLQAEIDYQGTLATLLYLINTQYINEYGIILTELSTEQKEAAILGMGMGLKQSDGNFIKLYDQAYQGMGESLFSVQDESGLIAANTSDPIHLKYLLGLSGLNVTQRNDGIAKLLDYEDPDNLHRINGAEAQQYRQQGKQGPANRLLLTSWELHNILDWDKYPKLWENNLPRLTSSSWEDWPNFNVAPKQVLQTSMGLTQEDAEKIVQARKQIPITELGQLYQIVGRALNIDVLSFSPRPSNFFRVSLWHRQTGRVREIHLELHPRILEKDLLLKTTRPWRLDYQLDFSKTAEQQDAQPKQLKTDLFNSGGSKAKRSETSNFAVPQ
;
A
#
# COMPACT_ATOMS: atom_id res chain seq x y z
N MET A 1 44.54 74.15 61.73
CA MET A 1 43.72 73.81 60.57
C MET A 1 43.66 72.28 60.52
N SER A 2 42.53 71.71 60.89
CA SER A 2 42.32 70.26 61.03
C SER A 2 41.69 69.73 59.73
N PHE A 3 42.35 68.78 59.05
CA PHE A 3 41.81 68.09 57.98
C PHE A 3 41.02 66.88 58.51
N THR A 4 39.71 66.90 58.38
CA THR A 4 38.85 65.83 58.76
C THR A 4 38.88 64.75 57.61
N ASP A 5 39.39 63.56 57.98
CA ASP A 5 39.31 62.34 57.19
C ASP A 5 37.84 61.93 56.95
N MET A 6 37.41 61.83 55.72
CA MET A 6 36.13 61.19 55.37
C MET A 6 36.35 59.70 55.27
N PRO A 7 35.54 58.89 55.97
CA PRO A 7 35.65 57.47 55.88
C PRO A 7 35.04 57.02 54.50
N GLY A 8 35.87 56.41 53.63
CA GLY A 8 35.41 55.77 52.39
C GLY A 8 34.41 54.68 52.70
N LYS A 9 33.19 54.83 52.24
CA LYS A 9 32.17 53.78 52.27
C LYS A 9 32.65 52.57 51.46
N ARG A 10 32.97 51.47 52.15
CA ARG A 10 33.26 50.16 51.53
C ARG A 10 32.03 49.67 50.85
N GLN A 11 31.99 49.67 49.47
CA GLN A 11 31.00 49.05 48.65
C GLN A 11 31.25 47.54 48.54
N GLN A 12 31.23 46.79 49.64
CA GLN A 12 31.53 45.35 49.65
C GLN A 12 30.29 44.44 49.35
N GLY A 13 29.08 44.97 49.40
CA GLY A 13 27.85 44.14 49.14
C GLY A 13 27.45 43.98 47.68
N PHE A 14 27.85 44.88 46.77
CA PHE A 14 27.42 44.88 45.38
C PHE A 14 28.12 43.82 44.58
N ILE A 15 29.36 43.47 44.81
CA ILE A 15 30.14 42.50 44.07
C ILE A 15 29.53 41.09 44.18
N LEU A 16 29.10 40.68 45.38
CA LEU A 16 28.49 39.37 45.61
C LEU A 16 27.13 39.22 44.84
N ALA A 17 26.30 40.25 44.88
CA ALA A 17 25.05 40.27 44.14
C ALA A 17 25.28 40.21 42.63
N ALA A 18 26.25 40.99 42.13
CA ALA A 18 26.60 40.97 40.69
C ALA A 18 27.15 39.60 40.21
N THR A 19 27.99 38.96 41.02
CA THR A 19 28.52 37.63 40.70
C THR A 19 27.42 36.55 40.68
N LEU A 20 26.49 36.59 41.64
CA LEU A 20 25.33 35.68 41.65
C LEU A 20 24.43 35.84 40.41
N TRP A 21 24.17 37.10 40.04
CA TRP A 21 23.40 37.37 38.80
C TRP A 21 24.14 36.90 37.54
N LEU A 22 25.46 37.08 37.48
CA LEU A 22 26.28 36.62 36.37
C LEU A 22 26.25 35.08 36.26
N ILE A 23 26.41 34.37 37.38
CA ILE A 23 26.34 32.92 37.45
C ILE A 23 24.93 32.44 37.01
N ALA A 24 23.87 33.06 37.53
CA ALA A 24 22.48 32.74 37.13
C ALA A 24 22.26 32.92 35.61
N PHE A 25 22.75 34.05 35.07
CA PHE A 25 22.66 34.31 33.62
C PHE A 25 23.41 33.27 32.78
N ILE A 26 24.67 32.95 33.17
CA ILE A 26 25.47 31.93 32.48
C ILE A 26 24.81 30.56 32.56
N THR A 27 24.21 30.19 33.69
CA THR A 27 23.53 28.94 33.88
C THR A 27 22.30 28.84 33.00
N VAL A 28 21.48 29.89 32.93
CA VAL A 28 20.28 29.94 32.04
C VAL A 28 20.69 29.91 30.57
N ALA A 29 21.70 30.69 30.18
CA ALA A 29 22.23 30.69 28.83
C ALA A 29 22.80 29.31 28.43
N GLY A 30 23.53 28.66 29.33
CA GLY A 30 24.05 27.30 29.12
C GLY A 30 22.94 26.26 28.98
N ALA A 31 21.90 26.34 29.81
CA ALA A 31 20.74 25.47 29.71
C ALA A 31 20.00 25.67 28.38
N TYR A 32 19.81 26.91 27.94
CA TYR A 32 19.18 27.20 26.64
C TYR A 32 19.99 26.66 25.46
N LEU A 33 21.33 26.85 25.47
CA LEU A 33 22.21 26.31 24.43
C LEU A 33 22.19 24.77 24.40
N ALA A 34 22.17 24.13 25.59
CA ALA A 34 22.09 22.69 25.70
C ALA A 34 20.76 22.15 25.12
N GLN A 35 19.65 22.82 25.42
CA GLN A 35 18.34 22.47 24.85
C GLN A 35 18.32 22.66 23.33
N TRP A 36 18.77 23.81 22.84
CA TRP A 36 18.86 24.08 21.41
C TRP A 36 19.71 23.05 20.66
N ALA A 37 20.86 22.66 21.22
CA ALA A 37 21.71 21.61 20.65
C ALA A 37 21.05 20.23 20.69
N GLY A 38 20.24 19.93 21.70
CA GLY A 38 19.42 18.73 21.81
C GLY A 38 18.36 18.66 20.70
N ASP A 39 17.60 19.74 20.52
CA ASP A 39 16.55 19.85 19.50
C ASP A 39 17.14 19.74 18.08
N ALA A 40 18.29 20.40 17.82
CA ALA A 40 19.00 20.31 16.56
C ALA A 40 19.44 18.87 16.23
N ARG A 41 19.99 18.14 17.24
CA ARG A 41 20.37 16.72 17.06
C ARG A 41 19.15 15.85 16.78
N GLN A 42 18.04 16.05 17.47
CA GLN A 42 16.81 15.30 17.25
C GLN A 42 16.25 15.55 15.84
N GLN A 43 16.29 16.81 15.38
CA GLN A 43 15.86 17.16 14.03
C GLN A 43 16.73 16.48 12.96
N ILE A 44 18.05 16.50 13.11
CA ILE A 44 18.98 15.81 12.19
C ILE A 44 18.71 14.31 12.18
N ALA A 45 18.54 13.69 13.35
CA ALA A 45 18.27 12.26 13.46
C ALA A 45 16.94 11.90 12.75
N SER A 46 15.89 12.69 12.92
CA SER A 46 14.61 12.46 12.24
C SER A 46 14.71 12.62 10.71
N GLN A 47 15.48 13.59 10.23
CA GLN A 47 15.75 13.77 8.80
C GLN A 47 16.54 12.59 8.22
N GLN A 48 17.56 12.10 8.91
CA GLN A 48 18.33 10.91 8.51
C GLN A 48 17.44 9.67 8.42
N GLN A 49 16.58 9.46 9.42
CA GLN A 49 15.62 8.36 9.41
C GLN A 49 14.63 8.46 8.24
N GLY A 50 14.13 9.67 7.96
CA GLY A 50 13.24 9.91 6.81
C GLY A 50 13.92 9.63 5.47
N LEU A 51 15.17 10.06 5.31
CA LEU A 51 15.96 9.81 4.10
C LEU A 51 16.26 8.31 3.92
N GLN A 52 16.64 7.61 5.00
CA GLN A 52 16.87 6.17 4.94
C GLN A 52 15.59 5.41 4.57
N ALA A 53 14.46 5.78 5.14
CA ALA A 53 13.18 5.20 4.79
C ALA A 53 12.82 5.40 3.30
N GLU A 54 13.12 6.59 2.74
CA GLU A 54 12.90 6.82 1.30
C GLU A 54 13.82 5.98 0.43
N ILE A 55 15.10 5.82 0.80
CA ILE A 55 16.04 4.92 0.10
C ILE A 55 15.52 3.48 0.13
N ASP A 56 15.09 2.99 1.28
CA ASP A 56 14.54 1.65 1.45
C ASP A 56 13.26 1.46 0.61
N TYR A 57 12.38 2.47 0.55
CA TYR A 57 11.18 2.45 -0.31
C TYR A 57 11.55 2.37 -1.79
N GLN A 58 12.41 3.26 -2.27
CA GLN A 58 12.79 3.30 -3.68
C GLN A 58 13.49 2.01 -4.10
N GLY A 59 14.39 1.50 -3.27
CA GLY A 59 15.05 0.22 -3.50
C GLY A 59 14.07 -0.94 -3.56
N THR A 60 13.12 -1.01 -2.61
CA THR A 60 12.08 -2.05 -2.59
C THR A 60 11.18 -1.96 -3.81
N LEU A 61 10.70 -0.76 -4.16
CA LEU A 61 9.87 -0.52 -5.33
C LEU A 61 10.59 -0.90 -6.63
N ALA A 62 11.82 -0.47 -6.82
CA ALA A 62 12.59 -0.80 -8.01
C ALA A 62 12.77 -2.32 -8.17
N THR A 63 13.05 -3.02 -7.06
CA THR A 63 13.16 -4.49 -7.05
C THR A 63 11.82 -5.15 -7.39
N LEU A 64 10.71 -4.68 -6.82
CA LEU A 64 9.38 -5.19 -7.14
C LEU A 64 9.02 -4.98 -8.60
N LEU A 65 9.26 -3.78 -9.15
CA LEU A 65 9.04 -3.49 -10.56
C LEU A 65 9.88 -4.38 -11.46
N TYR A 66 11.14 -4.63 -11.11
CA TYR A 66 11.98 -5.59 -11.81
C TYR A 66 11.37 -6.99 -11.78
N LEU A 67 10.97 -7.49 -10.62
CA LEU A 67 10.38 -8.82 -10.47
C LEU A 67 9.06 -8.94 -11.24
N ILE A 68 8.15 -8.00 -11.12
CA ILE A 68 6.85 -7.98 -11.82
C ILE A 68 7.06 -8.03 -13.35
N ASN A 69 8.12 -7.40 -13.86
CA ASN A 69 8.40 -7.34 -15.29
C ASN A 69 9.20 -8.52 -15.85
N THR A 70 9.94 -9.22 -15.01
CA THR A 70 10.87 -10.27 -15.46
C THR A 70 10.46 -11.66 -15.02
N GLN A 71 9.70 -11.78 -13.94
CA GLN A 71 9.30 -13.05 -13.40
C GLN A 71 7.92 -13.48 -13.93
N TYR A 72 7.67 -14.78 -13.82
CA TYR A 72 6.39 -15.36 -14.16
C TYR A 72 5.37 -15.07 -13.08
N ILE A 73 4.15 -14.69 -13.48
CA ILE A 73 3.03 -14.46 -12.56
C ILE A 73 1.93 -15.47 -12.90
N ASN A 74 1.50 -16.22 -11.91
CA ASN A 74 0.40 -17.18 -12.05
C ASN A 74 -0.48 -17.18 -10.78
N GLU A 75 -1.35 -18.17 -10.65
CA GLU A 75 -2.28 -18.34 -9.51
C GLU A 75 -1.57 -18.53 -8.18
N TYR A 76 -0.29 -18.90 -8.16
CA TYR A 76 0.53 -18.95 -6.93
C TYR A 76 1.06 -17.57 -6.51
N GLY A 77 1.22 -16.65 -7.46
CA GLY A 77 1.79 -15.32 -7.27
C GLY A 77 2.96 -15.05 -8.22
N ILE A 78 3.84 -14.12 -7.86
CA ILE A 78 5.08 -13.82 -8.59
C ILE A 78 6.11 -14.87 -8.20
N ILE A 79 6.56 -15.64 -9.17
CA ILE A 79 7.50 -16.76 -8.97
C ILE A 79 8.92 -16.22 -8.87
N LEU A 80 9.63 -16.50 -7.77
CA LEU A 80 11.00 -16.02 -7.54
C LEU A 80 12.06 -17.06 -7.90
N THR A 81 11.67 -18.32 -8.11
CA THR A 81 12.60 -19.40 -8.49
C THR A 81 12.74 -19.43 -10.00
N GLU A 82 13.95 -19.70 -10.50
CA GLU A 82 14.16 -19.89 -11.92
C GLU A 82 13.36 -21.09 -12.45
N LEU A 83 12.61 -20.84 -13.52
CA LEU A 83 11.86 -21.87 -14.22
C LEU A 83 12.80 -22.65 -15.16
N SER A 84 12.59 -23.97 -15.29
CA SER A 84 13.27 -24.75 -16.32
C SER A 84 12.84 -24.30 -17.71
N THR A 85 13.58 -24.69 -18.75
CA THR A 85 13.27 -24.35 -20.15
C THR A 85 11.87 -24.86 -20.55
N GLU A 86 11.52 -26.09 -20.16
CA GLU A 86 10.22 -26.71 -20.42
C GLU A 86 9.09 -25.95 -19.68
N GLN A 87 9.33 -25.52 -18.46
CA GLN A 87 8.38 -24.71 -17.69
C GLN A 87 8.15 -23.34 -18.35
N LYS A 88 9.21 -22.70 -18.85
CA LYS A 88 9.12 -21.42 -19.59
C LYS A 88 8.32 -21.58 -20.89
N GLU A 89 8.56 -22.66 -21.64
CA GLU A 89 7.82 -22.96 -22.87
C GLU A 89 6.34 -23.24 -22.59
N ALA A 90 6.02 -24.08 -21.59
CA ALA A 90 4.67 -24.35 -21.17
C ALA A 90 3.93 -23.06 -20.75
N ALA A 91 4.62 -22.20 -20.08
CA ALA A 91 4.11 -20.93 -19.64
C ALA A 91 3.80 -19.97 -20.81
N ILE A 92 4.68 -19.89 -21.81
CA ILE A 92 4.47 -19.08 -23.03
C ILE A 92 3.26 -19.61 -23.83
N LEU A 93 3.04 -20.92 -23.86
CA LEU A 93 1.91 -21.55 -24.53
C LEU A 93 0.58 -21.44 -23.76
N GLY A 94 0.56 -20.69 -22.63
CA GLY A 94 -0.62 -20.57 -21.79
C GLY A 94 -0.94 -21.83 -20.96
N MET A 95 -0.08 -22.85 -21.01
CA MET A 95 -0.19 -24.10 -20.23
C MET A 95 0.47 -23.97 -18.86
N GLY A 96 0.83 -22.76 -18.46
CA GLY A 96 1.53 -22.47 -17.19
C GLY A 96 0.63 -22.58 -15.95
N MET A 97 -0.66 -22.85 -16.11
CA MET A 97 -1.52 -23.13 -14.96
C MET A 97 -1.05 -24.41 -14.26
N GLY A 98 -0.84 -24.31 -12.94
CA GLY A 98 -0.42 -25.45 -12.14
C GLY A 98 1.09 -25.74 -12.14
N LEU A 99 1.94 -24.80 -12.61
CA LEU A 99 3.38 -24.89 -12.39
C LEU A 99 3.65 -24.91 -10.87
N LYS A 100 3.54 -26.12 -10.30
CA LYS A 100 3.72 -26.34 -8.88
C LYS A 100 5.19 -26.15 -8.54
N GLN A 101 5.49 -25.08 -7.84
CA GLN A 101 6.82 -24.93 -7.25
C GLN A 101 6.91 -25.64 -5.90
N SER A 102 7.88 -26.51 -5.78
CA SER A 102 8.10 -27.31 -4.57
C SER A 102 8.62 -26.50 -3.37
N ASP A 103 9.21 -25.33 -3.61
CA ASP A 103 9.90 -24.56 -2.57
C ASP A 103 9.07 -23.43 -1.94
N GLY A 104 7.90 -23.13 -2.51
CA GLY A 104 6.99 -22.09 -2.00
C GLY A 104 7.57 -20.67 -2.02
N ASN A 105 8.56 -20.42 -2.89
CA ASN A 105 9.24 -19.12 -2.98
C ASN A 105 8.56 -18.21 -4.00
N PHE A 106 7.47 -17.57 -3.58
CA PHE A 106 6.71 -16.62 -4.40
C PHE A 106 6.13 -15.49 -3.56
N ILE A 107 5.92 -14.34 -4.19
CA ILE A 107 5.18 -13.22 -3.62
C ILE A 107 3.71 -13.46 -3.90
N LYS A 108 2.91 -13.62 -2.84
CA LYS A 108 1.46 -13.77 -2.92
C LYS A 108 0.80 -12.46 -3.30
N LEU A 109 -0.32 -12.53 -4.01
CA LEU A 109 -1.05 -11.40 -4.56
C LEU A 109 -2.34 -11.06 -3.77
N TYR A 110 -2.38 -11.42 -2.49
CA TYR A 110 -3.52 -11.16 -1.59
C TYR A 110 -3.11 -10.32 -0.36
N ASP A 111 -2.32 -9.29 -0.59
CA ASP A 111 -1.91 -8.29 0.41
C ASP A 111 -1.09 -8.87 1.60
N GLN A 112 -0.40 -9.98 1.38
CA GLN A 112 0.50 -10.55 2.38
C GLN A 112 1.74 -9.66 2.53
N ALA A 113 2.09 -9.34 3.78
CA ALA A 113 3.27 -8.55 4.09
C ALA A 113 4.58 -9.33 3.88
N TYR A 114 5.55 -8.70 3.26
CA TYR A 114 6.90 -9.19 3.04
C TYR A 114 7.94 -8.18 3.50
N GLN A 115 9.13 -8.69 3.85
CA GLN A 115 10.30 -7.85 4.12
C GLN A 115 10.85 -7.33 2.80
N GLY A 116 10.98 -6.02 2.68
CA GLY A 116 11.67 -5.31 1.60
C GLY A 116 13.11 -5.00 1.96
N MET A 117 13.70 -3.98 1.30
CA MET A 117 15.03 -3.50 1.63
C MET A 117 15.05 -2.77 2.97
N GLY A 118 16.13 -2.96 3.74
CA GLY A 118 16.30 -2.33 5.04
C GLY A 118 15.14 -2.60 5.99
N GLU A 119 14.53 -1.54 6.52
CA GLU A 119 13.38 -1.63 7.41
C GLU A 119 12.03 -1.45 6.67
N SER A 120 12.03 -1.43 5.33
CA SER A 120 10.80 -1.35 4.57
C SER A 120 10.08 -2.69 4.50
N LEU A 121 8.76 -2.62 4.44
CA LEU A 121 7.85 -3.73 4.24
C LEU A 121 7.02 -3.44 3.00
N PHE A 122 6.54 -4.51 2.36
CA PHE A 122 5.65 -4.37 1.22
C PHE A 122 4.60 -5.48 1.17
N SER A 123 3.53 -5.21 0.46
CA SER A 123 2.55 -6.21 0.04
C SER A 123 2.10 -5.93 -1.39
N VAL A 124 1.59 -6.97 -2.06
CA VAL A 124 1.02 -6.87 -3.39
C VAL A 124 -0.39 -7.43 -3.37
N GLN A 125 -1.34 -6.67 -3.84
CA GLN A 125 -2.73 -7.07 -4.05
C GLN A 125 -3.06 -7.04 -5.54
N ASP A 126 -3.47 -8.17 -6.07
CA ASP A 126 -4.11 -8.23 -7.39
C ASP A 126 -5.52 -7.64 -7.28
N GLU A 127 -5.83 -6.65 -8.10
CA GLU A 127 -7.09 -5.93 -8.01
C GLU A 127 -8.29 -6.74 -8.50
N SER A 128 -8.07 -7.86 -9.24
CA SER A 128 -9.14 -8.81 -9.53
C SER A 128 -9.73 -9.48 -8.28
N GLY A 129 -9.06 -9.36 -7.13
CA GLY A 129 -9.60 -9.79 -5.84
C GLY A 129 -10.48 -8.74 -5.15
N LEU A 130 -10.68 -7.57 -5.74
CA LEU A 130 -11.39 -6.45 -5.12
C LEU A 130 -12.72 -6.19 -5.83
N ILE A 131 -13.61 -5.43 -5.19
CA ILE A 131 -14.86 -5.02 -5.79
C ILE A 131 -14.62 -3.83 -6.69
N ALA A 132 -15.00 -3.94 -7.96
CA ALA A 132 -14.93 -2.84 -8.90
C ALA A 132 -15.92 -1.73 -8.49
N ALA A 133 -15.43 -0.50 -8.39
CA ALA A 133 -16.25 0.67 -8.11
C ALA A 133 -16.76 1.32 -9.40
N ASN A 134 -15.96 1.36 -10.46
CA ASN A 134 -16.26 1.95 -11.76
C ASN A 134 -17.09 1.01 -12.67
N THR A 135 -18.21 0.53 -12.18
CA THR A 135 -19.11 -0.34 -12.95
C THR A 135 -20.49 0.28 -13.08
N SER A 136 -21.15 0.02 -14.23
CA SER A 136 -22.51 0.53 -14.49
C SER A 136 -23.57 -0.06 -13.56
N ASP A 137 -23.32 -1.24 -12.99
CA ASP A 137 -24.19 -1.88 -11.98
C ASP A 137 -23.34 -2.34 -10.78
N PRO A 138 -23.11 -1.44 -9.80
CA PRO A 138 -22.25 -1.71 -8.64
C PRO A 138 -22.95 -2.58 -7.58
N ILE A 139 -23.51 -3.73 -7.98
CA ILE A 139 -24.27 -4.61 -7.09
C ILE A 139 -23.39 -5.18 -5.96
N HIS A 140 -22.16 -5.57 -6.27
CA HIS A 140 -21.23 -6.09 -5.28
C HIS A 140 -20.82 -5.01 -4.27
N LEU A 141 -20.59 -3.78 -4.74
CA LEU A 141 -20.34 -2.64 -3.86
C LEU A 141 -21.54 -2.37 -2.96
N LYS A 142 -22.77 -2.44 -3.50
CA LYS A 142 -24.00 -2.30 -2.72
C LYS A 142 -24.12 -3.36 -1.61
N TYR A 143 -23.70 -4.60 -1.87
CA TYR A 143 -23.65 -5.63 -0.84
C TYR A 143 -22.56 -5.35 0.21
N LEU A 144 -21.39 -4.86 -0.20
CA LEU A 144 -20.32 -4.47 0.71
C LEU A 144 -20.75 -3.34 1.66
N LEU A 145 -21.48 -2.34 1.15
CA LEU A 145 -22.09 -1.30 1.98
C LEU A 145 -23.04 -1.91 3.02
N GLY A 146 -23.76 -2.96 2.65
CA GLY A 146 -24.64 -3.71 3.57
C GLY A 146 -23.88 -4.45 4.67
N LEU A 147 -22.75 -5.07 4.36
CA LEU A 147 -21.85 -5.69 5.35
C LEU A 147 -21.31 -4.65 6.34
N SER A 148 -21.10 -3.43 5.87
CA SER A 148 -20.68 -2.30 6.72
C SER A 148 -21.81 -1.70 7.54
N GLY A 149 -23.03 -2.30 7.52
CA GLY A 149 -24.16 -1.96 8.36
C GLY A 149 -25.15 -0.95 7.78
N LEU A 150 -25.05 -0.58 6.51
CA LEU A 150 -26.03 0.28 5.86
C LEU A 150 -27.31 -0.52 5.53
N ASN A 151 -28.47 0.05 5.84
CA ASN A 151 -29.76 -0.51 5.46
C ASN A 151 -30.02 -0.39 3.95
N VAL A 152 -31.10 -1.00 3.45
CA VAL A 152 -31.40 -1.05 2.02
C VAL A 152 -31.54 0.35 1.39
N THR A 153 -32.22 1.27 2.08
CA THR A 153 -32.39 2.65 1.60
C THR A 153 -31.05 3.37 1.52
N GLN A 154 -30.26 3.33 2.60
CA GLN A 154 -28.95 3.97 2.65
C GLN A 154 -27.99 3.46 1.56
N ARG A 155 -28.04 2.15 1.27
CA ARG A 155 -27.24 1.56 0.17
C ARG A 155 -27.68 2.08 -1.19
N ASN A 156 -28.99 2.12 -1.44
CA ASN A 156 -29.54 2.62 -2.71
C ASN A 156 -29.17 4.09 -2.94
N ASP A 157 -29.36 4.91 -1.91
CA ASP A 157 -29.01 6.34 -1.94
C ASP A 157 -27.51 6.53 -2.14
N GLY A 158 -26.69 5.73 -1.45
CA GLY A 158 -25.24 5.76 -1.60
C GLY A 158 -24.78 5.42 -3.03
N ILE A 159 -25.35 4.38 -3.62
CA ILE A 159 -25.06 3.99 -5.00
C ILE A 159 -25.56 5.04 -6.00
N ALA A 160 -26.74 5.61 -5.81
CA ALA A 160 -27.22 6.69 -6.68
C ALA A 160 -26.26 7.90 -6.67
N LYS A 161 -25.74 8.25 -5.49
CA LYS A 161 -24.74 9.34 -5.35
C LYS A 161 -23.38 8.98 -5.98
N LEU A 162 -22.95 7.73 -5.92
CA LEU A 162 -21.75 7.28 -6.62
C LEU A 162 -21.91 7.43 -8.13
N LEU A 163 -23.03 6.95 -8.68
CA LEU A 163 -23.28 7.02 -10.12
C LEU A 163 -23.38 8.46 -10.63
N ASP A 164 -23.99 9.40 -9.84
CA ASP A 164 -23.98 10.82 -10.18
C ASP A 164 -22.61 11.47 -9.99
N TYR A 165 -21.76 10.93 -9.10
CA TYR A 165 -20.40 11.41 -8.93
C TYR A 165 -19.51 11.10 -10.14
N GLU A 166 -19.78 9.97 -10.81
CA GLU A 166 -18.96 9.45 -11.92
C GLU A 166 -19.44 9.86 -13.30
N ASP A 167 -20.74 10.09 -13.49
CA ASP A 167 -21.25 10.38 -14.83
C ASP A 167 -20.91 11.79 -15.32
N PRO A 168 -20.81 11.98 -16.66
CA PRO A 168 -20.34 13.24 -17.23
C PRO A 168 -21.42 14.33 -17.31
N ASP A 169 -22.68 14.00 -16.97
CA ASP A 169 -23.78 14.96 -17.07
C ASP A 169 -24.13 15.56 -15.69
N ASN A 170 -25.22 16.30 -15.58
CA ASN A 170 -25.70 16.89 -14.34
C ASN A 170 -27.17 16.51 -14.09
N LEU A 171 -27.60 15.35 -14.59
CA LEU A 171 -28.95 14.85 -14.41
C LEU A 171 -29.04 14.07 -13.12
N HIS A 172 -29.66 14.69 -12.15
CA HIS A 172 -29.83 14.16 -10.82
C HIS A 172 -30.67 12.87 -10.81
N ARG A 173 -30.08 11.75 -10.39
CA ARG A 173 -30.83 10.51 -10.10
C ARG A 173 -31.71 10.63 -8.87
N ILE A 174 -32.73 9.82 -8.76
CA ILE A 174 -33.52 9.72 -7.54
C ILE A 174 -32.58 9.37 -6.38
N ASN A 175 -32.54 10.23 -5.36
CA ASN A 175 -31.64 10.13 -4.20
C ASN A 175 -30.12 10.23 -4.51
N GLY A 176 -29.78 10.65 -5.73
CA GLY A 176 -28.40 10.93 -6.11
C GLY A 176 -27.93 12.32 -5.61
N ALA A 177 -26.83 12.81 -6.14
CA ALA A 177 -26.30 14.12 -5.77
C ALA A 177 -25.42 14.73 -6.87
N GLU A 178 -25.82 15.90 -7.33
CA GLU A 178 -25.09 16.69 -8.30
C GLU A 178 -24.46 17.95 -7.67
N ALA A 179 -23.80 18.77 -8.46
CA ALA A 179 -23.07 19.96 -8.01
C ALA A 179 -23.89 20.88 -7.08
N GLN A 180 -25.21 20.91 -7.22
CA GLN A 180 -26.07 21.71 -6.36
C GLN A 180 -26.13 21.18 -4.93
N GLN A 181 -26.31 19.87 -4.76
CA GLN A 181 -26.39 19.21 -3.45
C GLN A 181 -25.05 19.29 -2.72
N TYR A 182 -23.94 19.11 -3.44
CA TYR A 182 -22.58 19.29 -2.89
C TYR A 182 -22.37 20.72 -2.38
N ARG A 183 -22.72 21.74 -3.17
CA ARG A 183 -22.61 23.17 -2.76
C ARG A 183 -23.44 23.50 -1.54
N GLN A 184 -24.64 22.92 -1.40
CA GLN A 184 -25.49 23.11 -0.21
C GLN A 184 -24.83 22.64 1.07
N GLN A 185 -23.91 21.66 0.98
CA GLN A 185 -23.13 21.15 2.11
C GLN A 185 -21.72 21.76 2.20
N GLY A 186 -21.41 22.77 1.38
CA GLY A 186 -20.09 23.39 1.36
C GLY A 186 -18.97 22.49 0.84
N LYS A 187 -19.31 21.42 0.09
CA LYS A 187 -18.36 20.46 -0.47
C LYS A 187 -18.06 20.78 -1.95
N GLN A 188 -16.92 20.31 -2.42
CA GLN A 188 -16.58 20.32 -3.84
C GLN A 188 -17.57 19.42 -4.59
N GLY A 189 -17.98 19.79 -5.78
CA GLY A 189 -18.92 19.06 -6.62
C GLY A 189 -18.41 17.68 -7.05
N PRO A 190 -19.27 16.87 -7.70
CA PRO A 190 -18.89 15.55 -8.20
C PRO A 190 -17.76 15.65 -9.23
N ALA A 191 -17.06 14.55 -9.44
CA ALA A 191 -15.92 14.51 -10.37
C ALA A 191 -16.35 14.50 -11.84
N ASN A 192 -17.59 14.08 -12.14
CA ASN A 192 -18.17 13.88 -13.47
C ASN A 192 -17.26 13.04 -14.40
N ARG A 193 -16.62 12.05 -13.83
CA ARG A 193 -15.78 11.04 -14.47
C ARG A 193 -15.64 9.82 -13.56
N LEU A 194 -15.24 8.69 -14.11
CA LEU A 194 -14.90 7.51 -13.34
C LEU A 194 -13.86 7.81 -12.26
N LEU A 195 -13.92 7.08 -11.15
CA LEU A 195 -12.95 7.17 -10.06
C LEU A 195 -11.54 6.87 -10.60
N LEU A 196 -10.58 7.67 -10.26
CA LEU A 196 -9.16 7.37 -10.52
C LEU A 196 -8.58 6.44 -9.46
N THR A 197 -9.13 6.52 -8.24
CA THR A 197 -8.69 5.69 -7.12
C THR A 197 -9.88 5.38 -6.20
N SER A 198 -9.85 4.23 -5.53
CA SER A 198 -10.85 3.85 -4.52
C SER A 198 -10.94 4.85 -3.35
N TRP A 199 -9.90 5.65 -3.12
CA TRP A 199 -9.89 6.68 -2.07
C TRP A 199 -10.81 7.85 -2.39
N GLU A 200 -11.17 8.05 -3.65
CA GLU A 200 -12.17 9.07 -4.06
C GLU A 200 -13.57 8.78 -3.53
N LEU A 201 -13.86 7.54 -3.10
CA LEU A 201 -15.10 7.19 -2.42
C LEU A 201 -15.37 8.07 -1.18
N HIS A 202 -14.33 8.65 -0.56
CA HIS A 202 -14.48 9.64 0.51
C HIS A 202 -15.16 10.94 0.08
N ASN A 203 -15.11 11.27 -1.20
CA ASN A 203 -15.64 12.51 -1.75
C ASN A 203 -17.13 12.40 -2.10
N ILE A 204 -17.69 11.18 -2.11
CA ILE A 204 -19.11 10.95 -2.40
C ILE A 204 -19.96 11.55 -1.28
N LEU A 205 -20.96 12.31 -1.66
CA LEU A 205 -21.80 13.05 -0.73
C LEU A 205 -22.45 12.14 0.29
N ASP A 206 -22.35 12.50 1.55
CA ASP A 206 -22.89 11.79 2.72
C ASP A 206 -22.22 10.46 3.09
N TRP A 207 -21.24 9.96 2.33
CA TRP A 207 -20.55 8.72 2.70
C TRP A 207 -19.70 8.90 3.96
N ASP A 208 -19.23 10.10 4.24
CA ASP A 208 -18.55 10.48 5.49
C ASP A 208 -19.43 10.33 6.74
N LYS A 209 -20.77 10.28 6.59
CA LYS A 209 -21.72 10.03 7.69
C LYS A 209 -21.75 8.58 8.18
N TYR A 210 -21.07 7.68 7.47
CA TYR A 210 -21.03 6.25 7.77
C TYR A 210 -19.61 5.81 8.20
N PRO A 211 -19.17 6.06 9.44
CA PRO A 211 -17.81 5.79 9.88
C PRO A 211 -17.38 4.32 9.71
N LYS A 212 -18.31 3.37 9.83
CA LYS A 212 -18.04 1.95 9.64
C LYS A 212 -17.52 1.60 8.24
N LEU A 213 -17.81 2.38 7.21
CA LEU A 213 -17.23 2.19 5.88
C LEU A 213 -15.71 2.34 5.93
N TRP A 214 -15.25 3.32 6.69
CA TRP A 214 -13.83 3.70 6.78
C TRP A 214 -13.10 2.85 7.81
N GLU A 215 -13.75 2.50 8.93
CA GLU A 215 -13.25 1.53 9.91
C GLU A 215 -13.03 0.16 9.27
N ASN A 216 -13.94 -0.27 8.38
CA ASN A 216 -13.82 -1.50 7.60
C ASN A 216 -12.89 -1.36 6.38
N ASN A 217 -12.22 -0.21 6.24
CA ASN A 217 -11.23 0.04 5.22
C ASN A 217 -11.75 -0.14 3.78
N LEU A 218 -12.93 0.43 3.50
CA LEU A 218 -13.61 0.32 2.21
C LEU A 218 -12.69 0.54 0.99
N PRO A 219 -11.80 1.55 0.96
CA PRO A 219 -10.91 1.75 -0.19
C PRO A 219 -9.98 0.57 -0.46
N ARG A 220 -9.66 -0.24 0.55
CA ARG A 220 -8.81 -1.42 0.36
C ARG A 220 -9.58 -2.65 -0.12
N LEU A 221 -10.89 -2.66 0.01
CA LEU A 221 -11.79 -3.73 -0.47
C LEU A 221 -12.32 -3.45 -1.87
N THR A 222 -12.06 -2.24 -2.40
CA THR A 222 -12.52 -1.79 -3.71
C THR A 222 -11.36 -1.46 -4.63
N SER A 223 -11.63 -1.51 -5.94
CA SER A 223 -10.72 -1.10 -7.00
C SER A 223 -11.39 -0.06 -7.89
N SER A 224 -10.62 0.84 -8.47
CA SER A 224 -11.07 1.71 -9.56
C SER A 224 -11.09 1.00 -10.92
N SER A 225 -10.82 -0.30 -10.99
CA SER A 225 -11.02 -1.09 -12.19
C SER A 225 -12.51 -1.24 -12.53
N TRP A 226 -12.78 -1.71 -13.72
CA TRP A 226 -14.15 -2.00 -14.22
C TRP A 226 -14.47 -3.50 -14.21
N GLU A 227 -13.49 -4.38 -13.89
CA GLU A 227 -13.67 -5.82 -13.80
C GLU A 227 -14.30 -6.19 -12.46
N ASP A 228 -15.52 -6.74 -12.49
CA ASP A 228 -16.33 -7.02 -11.28
C ASP A 228 -16.52 -8.53 -11.01
N TRP A 229 -15.50 -9.34 -11.28
CA TRP A 229 -15.51 -10.79 -11.01
C TRP A 229 -14.35 -11.16 -10.08
N PRO A 230 -14.56 -11.14 -8.75
CA PRO A 230 -13.48 -11.35 -7.80
C PRO A 230 -12.82 -12.72 -7.93
N ASN A 231 -11.51 -12.71 -8.06
CA ASN A 231 -10.68 -13.90 -8.09
C ASN A 231 -10.55 -14.50 -6.66
N PHE A 232 -11.00 -15.75 -6.50
CA PHE A 232 -10.98 -16.45 -5.19
C PHE A 232 -9.59 -16.59 -4.59
N ASN A 233 -8.54 -16.63 -5.41
CA ASN A 233 -7.17 -16.79 -4.95
C ASN A 233 -6.62 -15.53 -4.26
N VAL A 234 -7.20 -14.37 -4.56
CA VAL A 234 -6.65 -13.10 -4.08
C VAL A 234 -7.66 -12.20 -3.36
N ALA A 235 -8.98 -12.52 -3.44
CA ALA A 235 -10.04 -11.73 -2.84
C ALA A 235 -9.97 -11.74 -1.29
N PRO A 236 -10.08 -10.59 -0.60
CA PRO A 236 -10.30 -10.52 0.84
C PRO A 236 -11.58 -11.26 1.26
N LYS A 237 -11.62 -11.70 2.53
CA LYS A 237 -12.78 -12.42 3.07
C LYS A 237 -14.10 -11.67 2.88
N GLN A 238 -14.11 -10.37 3.13
CA GLN A 238 -15.28 -9.52 2.98
C GLN A 238 -15.77 -9.47 1.53
N VAL A 239 -14.86 -9.44 0.57
CA VAL A 239 -15.19 -9.46 -0.85
C VAL A 239 -15.81 -10.79 -1.24
N LEU A 240 -15.27 -11.92 -0.77
CA LEU A 240 -15.86 -13.25 -0.99
C LEU A 240 -17.29 -13.35 -0.46
N GLN A 241 -17.55 -12.76 0.72
CA GLN A 241 -18.91 -12.74 1.29
C GLN A 241 -19.90 -11.93 0.45
N THR A 242 -19.48 -10.80 -0.08
CA THR A 242 -20.35 -9.89 -0.83
C THR A 242 -20.58 -10.29 -2.27
N SER A 243 -19.51 -10.65 -2.98
CA SER A 243 -19.58 -10.92 -4.41
C SER A 243 -20.12 -12.32 -4.73
N MET A 244 -19.90 -13.28 -3.80
CA MET A 244 -20.26 -14.67 -4.03
C MET A 244 -21.37 -15.17 -3.10
N GLY A 245 -21.92 -14.29 -2.25
CA GLY A 245 -22.96 -14.66 -1.29
C GLY A 245 -22.51 -15.77 -0.32
N LEU A 246 -21.21 -15.79 0.02
CA LEU A 246 -20.66 -16.79 0.93
C LEU A 246 -20.91 -16.40 2.37
N THR A 247 -21.09 -17.41 3.22
CA THR A 247 -21.06 -17.18 4.66
C THR A 247 -19.64 -16.80 5.10
N GLN A 248 -19.54 -16.24 6.30
CA GLN A 248 -18.22 -15.95 6.89
C GLN A 248 -17.37 -17.21 6.99
N GLU A 249 -17.96 -18.34 7.39
CA GLU A 249 -17.29 -19.63 7.52
C GLU A 249 -16.78 -20.15 6.17
N ASP A 250 -17.60 -20.08 5.11
CA ASP A 250 -17.21 -20.50 3.77
C ASP A 250 -16.04 -19.65 3.24
N ALA A 251 -16.13 -18.33 3.41
CA ALA A 251 -15.05 -17.42 3.02
C ALA A 251 -13.74 -17.71 3.78
N GLU A 252 -13.82 -18.02 5.08
CA GLU A 252 -12.66 -18.42 5.88
C GLU A 252 -12.04 -19.73 5.39
N LYS A 253 -12.86 -20.76 5.08
CA LYS A 253 -12.40 -22.03 4.50
C LYS A 253 -11.63 -21.80 3.19
N ILE A 254 -12.16 -20.96 2.30
CA ILE A 254 -11.53 -20.61 1.03
C ILE A 254 -10.19 -19.91 1.26
N VAL A 255 -10.17 -18.88 2.14
CA VAL A 255 -8.94 -18.14 2.47
C VAL A 255 -7.87 -19.04 3.08
N GLN A 256 -8.23 -20.04 3.88
CA GLN A 256 -7.25 -21.00 4.42
C GLN A 256 -6.78 -21.99 3.35
N ALA A 257 -7.67 -22.55 2.55
CA ALA A 257 -7.35 -23.54 1.52
C ALA A 257 -6.36 -22.98 0.47
N ARG A 258 -6.61 -21.77 -0.05
CA ARG A 258 -5.76 -21.13 -1.08
C ARG A 258 -4.33 -20.81 -0.59
N LYS A 259 -4.10 -20.73 0.73
CA LYS A 259 -2.75 -20.54 1.27
C LYS A 259 -1.86 -21.75 0.97
N GLN A 260 -2.45 -22.93 0.87
CA GLN A 260 -1.75 -24.19 0.60
C GLN A 260 -1.69 -24.44 -0.91
N ILE A 261 -2.83 -24.47 -1.56
CA ILE A 261 -2.97 -24.76 -2.99
C ILE A 261 -3.96 -23.75 -3.60
N PRO A 262 -3.59 -23.05 -4.68
CA PRO A 262 -4.52 -22.18 -5.39
C PRO A 262 -5.72 -22.94 -5.93
N ILE A 263 -6.85 -22.27 -5.99
CA ILE A 263 -8.09 -22.77 -6.54
C ILE A 263 -8.07 -22.51 -8.03
N THR A 264 -7.97 -23.56 -8.84
CA THR A 264 -7.88 -23.47 -10.30
C THR A 264 -9.15 -23.94 -11.02
N GLU A 265 -10.05 -24.61 -10.29
CA GLU A 265 -11.29 -25.18 -10.82
C GLU A 265 -12.45 -24.98 -9.84
N LEU A 266 -13.66 -24.78 -10.36
CA LEU A 266 -14.87 -24.66 -9.53
C LEU A 266 -15.14 -25.90 -8.68
N GLY A 267 -14.77 -27.09 -9.16
CA GLY A 267 -14.90 -28.35 -8.41
C GLY A 267 -14.14 -28.33 -7.08
N GLN A 268 -12.94 -27.74 -7.05
CA GLN A 268 -12.16 -27.58 -5.81
C GLN A 268 -12.89 -26.64 -4.83
N LEU A 269 -13.48 -25.56 -5.36
CA LEU A 269 -14.24 -24.61 -4.56
C LEU A 269 -15.45 -25.28 -3.87
N TYR A 270 -16.18 -26.10 -4.62
CA TYR A 270 -17.33 -26.86 -4.10
C TYR A 270 -16.90 -27.88 -3.03
N GLN A 271 -15.75 -28.51 -3.20
CA GLN A 271 -15.20 -29.42 -2.18
C GLN A 271 -14.80 -28.67 -0.89
N ILE A 272 -14.20 -27.48 -1.02
CA ILE A 272 -13.79 -26.66 0.13
C ILE A 272 -15.01 -26.21 0.93
N VAL A 273 -16.07 -25.75 0.25
CA VAL A 273 -17.29 -25.22 0.88
C VAL A 273 -18.24 -26.33 1.31
N GLY A 274 -18.18 -27.51 0.67
CA GLY A 274 -19.05 -28.65 0.94
C GLY A 274 -20.43 -28.57 0.28
N ARG A 275 -20.66 -27.63 -0.65
CA ARG A 275 -21.91 -27.47 -1.40
C ARG A 275 -21.65 -26.81 -2.75
N ALA A 276 -22.58 -26.97 -3.68
CA ALA A 276 -22.57 -26.20 -4.93
C ALA A 276 -22.84 -24.73 -4.65
N LEU A 277 -22.11 -23.87 -5.35
CA LEU A 277 -22.28 -22.43 -5.35
C LEU A 277 -22.92 -21.98 -6.67
N ASN A 278 -23.75 -20.96 -6.59
CA ASN A 278 -24.34 -20.38 -7.80
C ASN A 278 -23.35 -19.37 -8.41
N ILE A 279 -22.32 -19.92 -9.06
CA ILE A 279 -21.27 -19.14 -9.72
C ILE A 279 -21.35 -19.46 -11.22
N ASP A 280 -21.41 -18.42 -12.03
CA ASP A 280 -21.29 -18.59 -13.47
C ASP A 280 -19.88 -19.05 -13.83
N VAL A 281 -19.77 -20.16 -14.54
CA VAL A 281 -18.50 -20.73 -14.98
C VAL A 281 -17.69 -19.74 -15.82
N LEU A 282 -18.35 -18.90 -16.61
CA LEU A 282 -17.69 -17.89 -17.43
C LEU A 282 -17.10 -16.73 -16.59
N SER A 283 -17.61 -16.55 -15.39
CA SER A 283 -17.15 -15.51 -14.44
C SER A 283 -16.05 -16.01 -13.50
N PHE A 284 -15.69 -17.29 -13.58
CA PHE A 284 -14.62 -17.86 -12.77
C PHE A 284 -13.27 -17.69 -13.46
N SER A 285 -12.41 -16.84 -12.89
CA SER A 285 -11.03 -16.68 -13.35
C SER A 285 -10.06 -16.92 -12.20
N PRO A 286 -9.25 -17.98 -12.24
CA PRO A 286 -8.23 -18.23 -11.24
C PRO A 286 -6.93 -17.46 -11.49
N ARG A 287 -6.79 -16.85 -12.68
CA ARG A 287 -5.56 -16.18 -13.11
C ARG A 287 -5.48 -14.78 -12.53
N PRO A 288 -4.27 -14.30 -12.22
CA PRO A 288 -4.05 -12.90 -11.87
C PRO A 288 -4.46 -11.95 -13.01
N SER A 289 -4.91 -10.75 -12.64
CA SER A 289 -5.18 -9.66 -13.56
C SER A 289 -3.88 -8.95 -13.98
N ASN A 290 -4.04 -7.87 -14.74
CA ASN A 290 -2.93 -6.97 -15.07
C ASN A 290 -2.85 -5.76 -14.13
N PHE A 291 -3.73 -5.67 -13.12
CA PHE A 291 -3.82 -4.54 -12.22
C PHE A 291 -3.36 -4.93 -10.83
N PHE A 292 -2.35 -4.23 -10.33
CA PHE A 292 -1.75 -4.52 -9.03
C PHE A 292 -1.67 -3.27 -8.17
N ARG A 293 -2.06 -3.42 -6.91
CA ARG A 293 -1.84 -2.46 -5.86
C ARG A 293 -0.65 -2.91 -5.02
N VAL A 294 0.40 -2.10 -4.99
CA VAL A 294 1.58 -2.30 -4.16
C VAL A 294 1.51 -1.35 -2.98
N SER A 295 1.54 -1.88 -1.77
CA SER A 295 1.66 -1.09 -0.54
C SER A 295 3.09 -1.21 0.00
N LEU A 296 3.70 -0.07 0.32
CA LEU A 296 5.04 0.05 0.87
C LEU A 296 4.97 0.82 2.18
N TRP A 297 5.54 0.29 3.26
CA TRP A 297 5.62 1.00 4.53
C TRP A 297 6.94 0.70 5.24
N HIS A 298 7.33 1.58 6.13
CA HIS A 298 8.55 1.44 6.90
C HIS A 298 8.21 1.16 8.37
N ARG A 299 9.00 0.32 9.07
CA ARG A 299 8.71 -0.04 10.46
C ARG A 299 8.62 1.17 11.38
N GLN A 300 9.53 2.13 11.19
CA GLN A 300 9.67 3.30 12.06
C GLN A 300 8.78 4.47 11.68
N THR A 301 8.30 4.55 10.44
CA THR A 301 7.42 5.63 9.99
C THR A 301 5.95 5.24 10.13
N GLY A 302 5.07 6.22 10.34
CA GLY A 302 3.62 6.00 10.39
C GLY A 302 2.94 6.01 9.02
N ARG A 303 3.71 6.11 7.91
CA ARG A 303 3.16 6.28 6.56
C ARG A 303 3.24 5.00 5.74
N VAL A 304 2.25 4.83 4.88
CA VAL A 304 2.19 3.82 3.82
C VAL A 304 2.12 4.54 2.49
N ARG A 305 2.92 4.09 1.54
CA ARG A 305 2.84 4.49 0.14
C ARG A 305 2.12 3.40 -0.64
N GLU A 306 1.02 3.75 -1.26
CA GLU A 306 0.26 2.87 -2.13
C GLU A 306 0.46 3.27 -3.58
N ILE A 307 0.74 2.30 -4.43
CA ILE A 307 1.06 2.49 -5.85
C ILE A 307 0.20 1.53 -6.65
N HIS A 308 -0.51 2.05 -7.63
CA HIS A 308 -1.28 1.26 -8.58
C HIS A 308 -0.53 1.10 -9.88
N LEU A 309 -0.43 -0.14 -10.34
CA LEU A 309 0.30 -0.55 -11.53
C LEU A 309 -0.63 -1.27 -12.49
N GLU A 310 -0.61 -0.87 -13.75
CA GLU A 310 -1.19 -1.62 -14.85
C GLU A 310 -0.05 -2.26 -15.66
N LEU A 311 -0.08 -3.59 -15.80
CA LEU A 311 0.84 -4.31 -16.66
C LEU A 311 0.29 -4.39 -18.07
N HIS A 312 1.12 -4.08 -19.04
CA HIS A 312 0.79 -4.31 -20.44
C HIS A 312 1.38 -5.66 -20.87
N PRO A 313 0.55 -6.63 -21.27
CA PRO A 313 1.05 -7.92 -21.73
C PRO A 313 2.02 -7.70 -22.89
N ARG A 314 3.19 -8.31 -22.82
CA ARG A 314 4.12 -8.34 -23.94
C ARG A 314 3.51 -9.22 -25.05
N ILE A 315 2.97 -8.61 -26.06
CA ILE A 315 2.64 -9.33 -27.29
C ILE A 315 3.98 -9.68 -27.94
N LEU A 316 4.37 -10.95 -27.84
CA LEU A 316 5.51 -11.53 -28.53
C LEU A 316 5.14 -11.74 -30.01
N GLU A 317 4.82 -10.69 -30.73
CA GLU A 317 4.83 -10.70 -32.17
C GLU A 317 6.26 -10.35 -32.65
N LYS A 318 6.90 -11.30 -33.28
CA LYS A 318 8.25 -11.16 -33.84
C LYS A 318 8.43 -9.97 -34.79
N ASP A 319 7.35 -9.40 -35.30
CA ASP A 319 7.35 -8.37 -36.33
C ASP A 319 6.78 -7.02 -35.87
N LEU A 320 6.19 -6.92 -34.66
CA LEU A 320 5.79 -5.67 -34.06
C LEU A 320 6.72 -5.34 -32.88
N LEU A 321 7.92 -4.96 -33.22
CA LEU A 321 8.73 -4.10 -32.35
C LEU A 321 8.02 -2.75 -32.21
N LEU A 322 6.82 -2.78 -31.64
CA LEU A 322 6.19 -1.58 -31.12
C LEU A 322 7.11 -1.05 -30.03
N LYS A 323 7.74 0.05 -30.36
CA LYS A 323 8.52 0.93 -29.49
C LYS A 323 7.69 1.52 -28.34
N THR A 324 6.63 0.87 -27.92
CA THR A 324 5.86 1.19 -26.73
C THR A 324 6.49 0.48 -25.55
N THR A 325 7.29 1.01 -25.06
CA THR A 325 8.47 0.95 -24.24
C THR A 325 8.21 0.96 -22.75
N ARG A 326 7.00 0.86 -22.27
CA ARG A 326 6.73 0.69 -20.85
C ARG A 326 5.92 -0.58 -20.64
N PRO A 327 6.51 -1.63 -20.06
CA PRO A 327 5.80 -2.87 -19.76
C PRO A 327 4.77 -2.71 -18.62
N TRP A 328 4.71 -1.56 -18.00
CA TRP A 328 3.78 -1.19 -16.95
C TRP A 328 3.48 0.31 -16.99
N ARG A 329 2.33 0.69 -16.47
CA ARG A 329 1.92 2.06 -16.24
C ARG A 329 1.69 2.27 -14.74
N LEU A 330 2.18 3.37 -14.22
CA LEU A 330 1.83 3.88 -12.90
C LEU A 330 0.54 4.68 -13.05
N ASP A 331 -0.55 4.21 -12.48
CA ASP A 331 -1.82 4.95 -12.51
C ASP A 331 -1.82 6.07 -11.48
N TYR A 332 -1.52 5.74 -10.22
CA TYR A 332 -1.41 6.73 -9.15
C TYR A 332 -0.53 6.24 -8.01
N GLN A 333 -0.10 7.20 -7.20
CA GLN A 333 0.59 6.99 -5.95
C GLN A 333 -0.08 7.81 -4.85
N LEU A 334 -0.35 7.19 -3.71
CA LEU A 334 -0.94 7.82 -2.54
C LEU A 334 -0.11 7.51 -1.30
N ASP A 335 -0.03 8.48 -0.39
CA ASP A 335 0.56 8.29 0.93
C ASP A 335 -0.54 8.46 2.00
N PHE A 336 -0.68 7.50 2.92
CA PHE A 336 -1.65 7.54 4.00
C PHE A 336 -1.07 6.97 5.30
N SER A 337 -1.82 7.05 6.40
CA SER A 337 -1.40 6.50 7.69
C SER A 337 -1.51 4.98 7.70
N LYS A 338 -0.60 4.31 8.42
CA LYS A 338 -0.67 2.85 8.61
C LYS A 338 -1.99 2.42 9.24
N THR A 339 -2.56 1.35 8.70
CA THR A 339 -3.65 0.63 9.35
C THR A 339 -3.13 -0.21 10.52
N ALA A 340 -4.03 -0.66 11.41
CA ALA A 340 -3.65 -1.56 12.50
C ALA A 340 -2.99 -2.85 11.97
N GLU A 341 -3.52 -3.44 10.90
CA GLU A 341 -2.94 -4.63 10.26
C GLU A 341 -1.51 -4.41 9.76
N GLN A 342 -1.21 -3.22 9.23
CA GLN A 342 0.14 -2.87 8.78
C GLN A 342 1.09 -2.55 9.93
N GLN A 343 0.57 -2.06 11.06
CA GLN A 343 1.36 -1.83 12.28
C GLN A 343 1.82 -3.14 12.89
N ASP A 344 0.93 -4.13 12.94
CA ASP A 344 1.15 -5.44 13.58
C ASP A 344 1.64 -6.52 12.60
N ALA A 345 1.87 -6.14 11.32
CA ALA A 345 2.25 -7.07 10.28
C ALA A 345 3.53 -7.84 10.62
N GLN A 346 3.44 -9.17 10.56
CA GLN A 346 4.58 -10.08 10.62
C GLN A 346 5.00 -10.42 9.19
N PRO A 347 6.07 -9.79 8.67
CA PRO A 347 6.45 -9.96 7.29
C PRO A 347 7.05 -11.34 7.05
N LYS A 348 6.68 -11.97 5.95
CA LYS A 348 7.32 -13.18 5.48
C LYS A 348 8.68 -12.83 4.85
N GLN A 349 9.69 -13.64 5.18
CA GLN A 349 10.99 -13.56 4.51
C GLN A 349 10.93 -14.30 3.18
N LEU A 350 11.45 -13.70 2.13
CA LEU A 350 11.61 -14.31 0.83
C LEU A 350 12.99 -14.96 0.70
N LYS A 351 13.06 -16.11 0.04
CA LYS A 351 14.34 -16.78 -0.24
C LYS A 351 15.00 -16.14 -1.47
N THR A 352 15.44 -14.90 -1.34
CA THR A 352 16.12 -14.16 -2.40
C THR A 352 17.02 -13.09 -1.79
N ASP A 353 18.15 -12.81 -2.46
CA ASP A 353 19.06 -11.74 -2.06
C ASP A 353 18.70 -10.39 -2.66
N LEU A 354 17.67 -10.33 -3.51
CA LEU A 354 17.29 -9.11 -4.24
C LEU A 354 16.83 -7.97 -3.31
N PHE A 355 16.30 -8.30 -2.13
CA PHE A 355 15.90 -7.32 -1.12
C PHE A 355 16.97 -7.09 -0.04
N ASN A 356 18.12 -7.77 -0.13
CA ASN A 356 19.21 -7.50 0.79
C ASN A 356 19.82 -6.14 0.40
N SER A 357 19.69 -5.15 1.29
CA SER A 357 20.41 -3.90 1.14
C SER A 357 21.88 -4.24 0.95
N GLY A 358 22.43 -3.91 -0.19
CA GLY A 358 23.77 -4.27 -0.61
C GLY A 358 24.88 -3.76 0.32
N GLY A 359 24.94 -4.37 1.48
CA GLY A 359 26.14 -4.51 2.28
C GLY A 359 27.05 -5.53 1.63
N SER A 360 27.27 -5.44 0.32
CA SER A 360 28.46 -5.99 -0.29
C SER A 360 29.64 -5.32 0.44
N LYS A 361 30.07 -5.96 1.52
CA LYS A 361 31.49 -5.94 1.83
C LYS A 361 32.15 -6.46 0.56
N ALA A 362 32.43 -5.53 -0.37
CA ALA A 362 33.42 -5.78 -1.39
C ALA A 362 34.60 -6.35 -0.60
N LYS A 363 34.84 -7.65 -0.73
CA LYS A 363 36.12 -8.23 -0.37
C LYS A 363 37.12 -7.36 -1.12
N ARG A 364 37.69 -6.39 -0.41
CA ARG A 364 38.96 -5.81 -0.84
C ARG A 364 39.86 -7.01 -1.03
N SER A 365 40.05 -7.40 -2.28
CA SER A 365 41.15 -8.25 -2.64
C SER A 365 42.42 -7.46 -2.26
N GLU A 366 42.96 -7.77 -1.10
CA GLU A 366 44.36 -7.53 -0.81
C GLU A 366 45.15 -8.35 -1.82
N THR A 367 45.50 -7.72 -2.93
CA THR A 367 46.66 -8.09 -3.75
C THR A 367 46.78 -7.07 -4.87
N SER A 368 47.54 -6.02 -4.64
CA SER A 368 48.49 -5.52 -5.65
C SER A 368 49.62 -4.82 -4.92
N ASN A 369 50.59 -5.62 -4.51
CA ASN A 369 51.96 -5.16 -4.36
C ASN A 369 52.46 -4.69 -5.76
N PHE A 370 52.31 -3.41 -6.04
CA PHE A 370 53.12 -2.80 -7.08
C PHE A 370 54.46 -2.48 -6.48
N ALA A 371 55.46 -3.40 -6.70
CA ALA A 371 56.85 -3.12 -6.57
C ALA A 371 57.24 -2.15 -7.70
N VAL A 372 57.76 -1.00 -7.35
CA VAL A 372 58.41 -0.05 -8.27
C VAL A 372 59.81 -0.62 -8.53
N PRO A 373 60.24 -0.84 -9.81
CA PRO A 373 61.64 -1.17 -10.11
C PRO A 373 62.47 0.11 -10.02
N GLN A 374 63.69 -0.07 -9.47
CA GLN A 374 64.76 0.95 -9.44
C GLN A 374 65.26 1.27 -10.83
#